data_3e9a0613b692a2e45dc9279e7b7f79de
#
_entry.id   3e9a0613b692a2e45dc9279e7b7f79de
#
_cell.length_a   1.000
_cell.length_b   1.000
_cell.length_c   1.000
_cell.angle_alpha   90.00
_cell.angle_beta   90.00
_cell.angle_gamma   90.00
#
_symmetry.space_group_name_H-M   'P 1'
#
loop_
_entity.id
_entity.type
_entity.pdbx_description
1 polymer ?
#
loop_
_entity_poly.entity_id
_entity_poly.type
_entity_poly.pdbx_seq_one_letter_code
_entity_poly.pdbx_strand_id
1 'polypeptide(L)'
;LDFSYSELSNATGVAKVVFVGSSGDPVELHRRALNKGDPWMLATNRLEDVEAWAHRFFQRALDENRDIYLGLKDTVVSGYDGVMRTAIEAIYDRDYKDKVAAAGLSYHYELIDAQAARIVSNPPERALWGIPDNGSGMKISKLVQQLKRYGLPERKAHVSISRMSAGGGDQYGSYNLPAPETGVIKVIVDG
;
A
#
# COMPACT_ATOMS: atom_id res chain seq x y z
N LEU A 1 1.41 -7.49 8.02
CA LEU A 1 0.92 -8.27 6.88
C LEU A 1 1.39 -9.71 7.05
N ASP A 2 0.50 -10.61 7.44
CA ASP A 2 0.80 -12.02 7.49
C ASP A 2 0.43 -12.64 6.14
N PHE A 3 1.45 -12.99 5.37
CA PHE A 3 1.28 -13.85 4.21
C PHE A 3 1.31 -15.30 4.67
N SER A 4 0.17 -15.97 4.61
CA SER A 4 0.18 -17.42 4.63
C SER A 4 0.66 -17.93 3.29
N TYR A 5 1.95 -18.17 3.19
CA TYR A 5 2.54 -18.87 2.07
C TYR A 5 2.38 -20.35 2.33
N SER A 6 1.58 -21.06 1.56
CA SER A 6 1.60 -22.51 1.62
C SER A 6 2.06 -23.08 0.30
N GLU A 7 2.94 -24.07 0.37
CA GLU A 7 3.46 -24.81 -0.78
C GLU A 7 2.45 -25.83 -1.33
N LEU A 8 1.21 -25.37 -1.58
CA LEU A 8 0.22 -26.19 -2.28
C LEU A 8 0.46 -26.25 -3.80
N SER A 9 1.53 -25.62 -4.30
CA SER A 9 1.86 -25.61 -5.74
C SER A 9 2.01 -27.00 -6.37
N ASN A 10 2.21 -28.05 -5.56
CA ASN A 10 2.29 -29.44 -6.01
C ASN A 10 1.05 -30.27 -5.67
N ALA A 11 0.05 -29.68 -4.99
CA ALA A 11 -1.16 -30.40 -4.61
C ALA A 11 -2.20 -30.37 -5.75
N THR A 12 -2.91 -31.50 -5.89
CA THR A 12 -4.14 -31.57 -6.69
C THR A 12 -5.29 -31.94 -5.76
N GLY A 13 -6.40 -31.21 -5.83
CA GLY A 13 -7.54 -31.48 -4.93
C GLY A 13 -8.42 -30.26 -4.74
N VAL A 14 -9.03 -30.11 -3.59
CA VAL A 14 -9.91 -29.01 -3.26
C VAL A 14 -9.31 -28.20 -2.10
N ALA A 15 -8.96 -26.94 -2.37
CA ALA A 15 -8.65 -25.99 -1.32
C ALA A 15 -9.94 -25.42 -0.72
N LYS A 16 -9.98 -25.30 0.60
CA LYS A 16 -11.11 -24.73 1.34
C LYS A 16 -10.58 -23.65 2.30
N VAL A 17 -11.27 -22.53 2.35
CA VAL A 17 -11.09 -21.54 3.42
C VAL A 17 -12.24 -21.75 4.41
N VAL A 18 -11.89 -22.05 5.64
CA VAL A 18 -12.85 -22.36 6.70
C VAL A 18 -12.64 -21.39 7.85
N PHE A 19 -13.70 -20.73 8.28
CA PHE A 19 -13.69 -19.94 9.50
C PHE A 19 -14.13 -20.81 10.68
N VAL A 20 -13.32 -20.83 11.73
CA VAL A 20 -13.62 -21.51 12.98
C VAL A 20 -13.75 -20.46 14.07
N GLY A 21 -14.97 -20.15 14.46
CA GLY A 21 -15.26 -19.25 15.58
C GLY A 21 -14.95 -19.88 16.93
N SER A 22 -14.86 -19.08 18.00
CA SER A 22 -14.57 -19.54 19.36
C SER A 22 -15.65 -20.46 19.97
N SER A 23 -16.84 -20.46 19.41
CA SER A 23 -18.01 -21.17 19.99
C SER A 23 -18.95 -21.79 18.96
N GLY A 24 -18.53 -22.02 17.73
CA GLY A 24 -19.40 -22.51 16.66
C GLY A 24 -18.78 -23.59 15.78
N ASP A 25 -19.65 -24.23 14.97
CA ASP A 25 -19.21 -25.16 13.94
C ASP A 25 -18.39 -24.42 12.85
N PRO A 26 -17.41 -25.09 12.23
CA PRO A 26 -16.65 -24.52 11.14
C PRO A 26 -17.54 -24.10 9.96
N VAL A 27 -17.38 -22.86 9.49
CA VAL A 27 -18.11 -22.33 8.34
C VAL A 27 -17.18 -22.27 7.13
N GLU A 28 -17.52 -22.96 6.05
CA GLU A 28 -16.78 -22.90 4.81
C GLU A 28 -17.08 -21.56 4.11
N LEU A 29 -16.05 -20.70 3.99
CA LEU A 29 -16.16 -19.39 3.36
C LEU A 29 -15.90 -19.44 1.85
N HIS A 30 -15.01 -20.33 1.43
CA HIS A 30 -14.63 -20.47 0.03
C HIS A 30 -14.12 -21.88 -0.26
N ARG A 31 -14.36 -22.32 -1.50
CA ARG A 31 -13.89 -23.61 -2.01
C ARG A 31 -13.45 -23.46 -3.46
N ARG A 32 -12.31 -24.05 -3.82
CA ARG A 32 -11.83 -24.11 -5.19
C ARG A 32 -11.09 -25.41 -5.47
N ALA A 33 -11.36 -26.01 -6.64
CA ALA A 33 -10.50 -27.06 -7.16
C ALA A 33 -9.14 -26.47 -7.56
N LEU A 34 -8.06 -27.14 -7.16
CA LEU A 34 -6.68 -26.77 -7.50
C LEU A 34 -6.05 -27.88 -8.34
N ASN A 35 -5.35 -27.50 -9.38
CA ASN A 35 -4.47 -28.35 -10.14
C ASN A 35 -3.01 -28.10 -9.76
N LYS A 36 -2.15 -29.04 -10.07
CA LYS A 36 -0.70 -28.87 -9.88
C LYS A 36 -0.21 -27.61 -10.62
N GLY A 37 0.42 -26.71 -9.88
CA GLY A 37 0.96 -25.46 -10.40
C GLY A 37 0.00 -24.25 -10.29
N ASP A 38 -1.24 -24.44 -9.85
CA ASP A 38 -2.15 -23.31 -9.63
C ASP A 38 -1.60 -22.40 -8.53
N PRO A 39 -1.41 -21.10 -8.81
CA PRO A 39 -0.99 -20.16 -7.78
C PRO A 39 -2.17 -19.80 -6.86
N TRP A 40 -1.89 -19.73 -5.58
CA TRP A 40 -2.86 -19.19 -4.63
C TRP A 40 -2.16 -18.39 -3.51
N MET A 41 -2.91 -17.48 -2.93
CA MET A 41 -2.43 -16.64 -1.84
C MET A 41 -3.59 -16.31 -0.90
N LEU A 42 -3.34 -16.37 0.39
CA LEU A 42 -4.20 -15.81 1.42
C LEU A 42 -3.44 -14.67 2.11
N ALA A 43 -4.05 -13.50 2.20
CA ALA A 43 -3.48 -12.35 2.88
C ALA A 43 -4.42 -11.90 4.00
N THR A 44 -3.86 -11.60 5.15
CA THR A 44 -4.58 -11.07 6.30
C THR A 44 -3.81 -9.91 6.92
N ASN A 45 -4.54 -8.97 7.53
CA ASN A 45 -4.00 -7.92 8.38
C ASN A 45 -4.81 -7.86 9.66
N ARG A 46 -4.12 -7.61 10.77
CA ARG A 46 -4.80 -7.30 12.04
C ARG A 46 -5.21 -5.83 12.01
N LEU A 47 -6.44 -5.53 12.37
CA LEU A 47 -6.96 -4.16 12.37
C LEU A 47 -6.13 -3.26 13.29
N GLU A 48 -5.73 -3.76 14.46
CA GLU A 48 -4.86 -3.04 15.39
C GLU A 48 -3.50 -2.63 14.80
N ASP A 49 -2.93 -3.45 13.89
CA ASP A 49 -1.68 -3.13 13.20
C ASP A 49 -1.88 -2.02 12.16
N VAL A 50 -3.02 -2.04 11.47
CA VAL A 50 -3.43 -0.98 10.53
C VAL A 50 -3.61 0.35 11.27
N GLU A 51 -4.31 0.33 12.41
CA GLU A 51 -4.52 1.50 13.24
C GLU A 51 -3.21 2.07 13.79
N ALA A 52 -2.35 1.19 14.31
CA ALA A 52 -1.03 1.58 14.82
C ALA A 52 -0.15 2.19 13.70
N TRP A 53 -0.21 1.64 12.48
CA TRP A 53 0.48 2.22 11.33
C TRP A 53 -0.11 3.59 10.96
N ALA A 54 -1.43 3.74 10.93
CA ALA A 54 -2.10 4.99 10.59
C ALA A 54 -1.66 6.14 11.52
N HIS A 55 -1.61 5.89 12.83
CA HIS A 55 -1.10 6.88 13.78
C HIS A 55 0.33 7.33 13.47
N ARG A 56 1.24 6.38 13.18
CA ARG A 56 2.63 6.73 12.83
C ARG A 56 2.72 7.46 11.49
N PHE A 57 1.92 7.06 10.52
CA PHE A 57 1.88 7.68 9.20
C PHE A 57 1.44 9.16 9.30
N PHE A 58 0.33 9.44 9.98
CA PHE A 58 -0.15 10.80 10.15
C PHE A 58 0.78 11.65 11.01
N GLN A 59 1.33 11.08 12.10
CA GLN A 59 2.29 11.80 12.92
C GLN A 59 3.53 12.17 12.13
N ARG A 60 4.08 11.25 11.32
CA ARG A 60 5.21 11.52 10.44
C ARG A 60 4.92 12.63 9.44
N ALA A 61 3.72 12.66 8.86
CA ALA A 61 3.34 13.73 7.94
C ALA A 61 3.40 15.11 8.61
N LEU A 62 2.93 15.20 9.86
CA LEU A 62 3.01 16.43 10.66
C LEU A 62 4.46 16.78 10.99
N ASP A 63 5.25 15.82 11.49
CA ASP A 63 6.64 16.03 11.90
C ASP A 63 7.54 16.48 10.73
N GLU A 64 7.29 15.94 9.53
CA GLU A 64 8.05 16.24 8.32
C GLU A 64 7.43 17.37 7.48
N ASN A 65 6.32 17.97 7.92
CA ASN A 65 5.58 19.01 7.20
C ASN A 65 5.23 18.60 5.76
N ARG A 66 4.53 17.44 5.61
CA ARG A 66 4.19 16.85 4.30
C ARG A 66 2.70 16.69 4.10
N ASP A 67 2.26 16.93 2.88
CA ASP A 67 0.92 16.58 2.42
C ASP A 67 0.75 15.06 2.38
N ILE A 68 -0.43 14.59 2.75
CA ILE A 68 -0.73 13.17 2.94
C ILE A 68 -1.40 12.61 1.69
N TYR A 69 -0.83 11.54 1.14
CA TYR A 69 -1.41 10.79 0.02
C TYR A 69 -1.55 9.32 0.40
N LEU A 70 -2.77 8.90 0.72
CA LEU A 70 -3.09 7.50 1.02
C LEU A 70 -3.47 6.76 -0.26
N GLY A 71 -2.88 5.59 -0.50
CA GLY A 71 -3.15 4.74 -1.66
C GLY A 71 -3.52 3.31 -1.30
N LEU A 72 -4.68 2.87 -1.76
CA LEU A 72 -5.23 1.51 -1.60
C LEU A 72 -5.99 1.10 -2.87
N LYS A 73 -6.38 -0.18 -2.97
CA LYS A 73 -7.18 -0.71 -4.10
C LYS A 73 -8.57 -1.16 -3.65
N ASP A 74 -9.27 -0.34 -2.90
CA ASP A 74 -10.58 -0.63 -2.30
C ASP A 74 -11.68 -0.91 -3.32
N THR A 75 -11.56 -0.44 -4.56
CA THR A 75 -12.53 -0.72 -5.63
C THR A 75 -12.51 -2.17 -6.14
N VAL A 76 -11.40 -2.89 -5.93
CA VAL A 76 -11.24 -4.30 -6.36
C VAL A 76 -11.19 -5.24 -5.16
N VAL A 77 -10.53 -4.83 -4.09
CA VAL A 77 -10.31 -5.63 -2.88
C VAL A 77 -11.06 -4.98 -1.71
N SER A 78 -12.36 -4.74 -1.89
CA SER A 78 -13.17 -3.99 -0.93
C SER A 78 -13.21 -4.61 0.47
N GLY A 79 -13.19 -5.93 0.57
CA GLY A 79 -13.18 -6.66 1.84
C GLY A 79 -11.83 -6.64 2.57
N TYR A 80 -10.78 -6.16 1.95
CA TYR A 80 -9.43 -6.05 2.51
C TYR A 80 -8.95 -4.59 2.53
N ASP A 81 -8.67 -4.00 1.38
CA ASP A 81 -8.24 -2.61 1.27
C ASP A 81 -9.31 -1.61 1.72
N GLY A 82 -10.59 -1.91 1.46
CA GLY A 82 -11.71 -1.07 1.89
C GLY A 82 -11.88 -1.04 3.41
N VAL A 83 -11.64 -2.16 4.09
CA VAL A 83 -11.63 -2.23 5.56
C VAL A 83 -10.47 -1.41 6.12
N MET A 84 -9.28 -1.56 5.57
CA MET A 84 -8.10 -0.76 5.97
C MET A 84 -8.35 0.73 5.75
N ARG A 85 -8.87 1.12 4.60
CA ARG A 85 -9.21 2.51 4.29
C ARG A 85 -10.16 3.09 5.33
N THR A 86 -11.25 2.39 5.61
CA THR A 86 -12.26 2.83 6.59
C THR A 86 -11.64 3.09 7.97
N ALA A 87 -10.79 2.18 8.44
CA ALA A 87 -10.11 2.33 9.72
C ALA A 87 -9.13 3.51 9.73
N ILE A 88 -8.33 3.66 8.67
CA ILE A 88 -7.35 4.75 8.55
C ILE A 88 -8.05 6.11 8.49
N GLU A 89 -9.10 6.24 7.67
CA GLU A 89 -9.85 7.49 7.54
C GLU A 89 -10.61 7.85 8.83
N ALA A 90 -11.11 6.87 9.58
CA ALA A 90 -11.72 7.10 10.89
C ALA A 90 -10.71 7.70 11.90
N ILE A 91 -9.46 7.21 11.89
CA ILE A 91 -8.39 7.77 12.73
C ILE A 91 -8.02 9.18 12.25
N TYR A 92 -7.91 9.40 10.94
CA TYR A 92 -7.67 10.72 10.39
C TYR A 92 -8.71 11.73 10.85
N ASP A 93 -9.98 11.43 10.66
CA ASP A 93 -11.09 12.33 10.97
C ASP A 93 -11.17 12.63 12.47
N ARG A 94 -10.92 11.63 13.33
CA ARG A 94 -10.99 11.78 14.78
C ARG A 94 -9.78 12.52 15.39
N ASP A 95 -8.55 12.18 14.95
CA ASP A 95 -7.34 12.52 15.71
C ASP A 95 -6.40 13.49 14.96
N TYR A 96 -6.50 13.59 13.63
CA TYR A 96 -5.49 14.27 12.82
C TYR A 96 -6.02 15.38 11.92
N LYS A 97 -7.26 15.37 11.53
CA LYS A 97 -7.86 16.31 10.57
C LYS A 97 -7.60 17.78 10.94
N ASP A 98 -7.90 18.15 12.16
CA ASP A 98 -7.70 19.53 12.64
C ASP A 98 -6.21 19.90 12.75
N LYS A 99 -5.37 18.94 13.14
CA LYS A 99 -3.91 19.14 13.24
C LYS A 99 -3.29 19.33 11.84
N VAL A 100 -3.72 18.53 10.87
CA VAL A 100 -3.27 18.61 9.47
C VAL A 100 -3.71 19.96 8.87
N ALA A 101 -4.96 20.35 9.06
CA ALA A 101 -5.47 21.64 8.62
C ALA A 101 -4.72 22.82 9.27
N ALA A 102 -4.49 22.77 10.58
CA ALA A 102 -3.76 23.80 11.31
C ALA A 102 -2.30 23.93 10.86
N ALA A 103 -1.68 22.82 10.41
CA ALA A 103 -0.34 22.81 9.84
C ALA A 103 -0.29 23.28 8.38
N GLY A 104 -1.42 23.62 7.76
CA GLY A 104 -1.51 23.99 6.34
C GLY A 104 -1.18 22.85 5.39
N LEU A 105 -1.45 21.62 5.84
CA LEU A 105 -1.25 20.39 5.06
C LEU A 105 -2.58 19.90 4.49
N SER A 106 -2.49 19.04 3.47
CA SER A 106 -3.65 18.44 2.80
C SER A 106 -3.65 16.92 2.92
N TYR A 107 -4.85 16.34 2.91
CA TYR A 107 -5.07 14.90 2.84
C TYR A 107 -5.73 14.53 1.51
N HIS A 108 -5.16 13.53 0.83
CA HIS A 108 -5.64 12.99 -0.43
C HIS A 108 -5.72 11.48 -0.35
N TYR A 109 -6.80 10.93 -0.87
CA TYR A 109 -6.93 9.51 -1.16
C TYR A 109 -6.89 9.30 -2.67
N GLU A 110 -6.12 8.31 -3.12
CA GLU A 110 -6.02 7.91 -4.52
C GLU A 110 -5.99 6.39 -4.61
N LEU A 111 -6.54 5.83 -5.71
CA LEU A 111 -6.30 4.42 -6.00
C LEU A 111 -4.80 4.19 -6.21
N ILE A 112 -4.28 3.07 -5.74
CA ILE A 112 -2.85 2.76 -5.76
C ILE A 112 -2.22 2.88 -7.15
N ASP A 113 -2.97 2.56 -8.21
CA ASP A 113 -2.52 2.67 -9.60
C ASP A 113 -2.34 4.15 -9.99
N ALA A 114 -3.30 5.00 -9.64
CA ALA A 114 -3.23 6.45 -9.90
C ALA A 114 -2.09 7.08 -9.09
N GLN A 115 -1.92 6.64 -7.84
CA GLN A 115 -0.82 7.08 -6.99
C GLN A 115 0.54 6.69 -7.60
N ALA A 116 0.70 5.45 -8.06
CA ALA A 116 1.93 5.00 -8.72
C ALA A 116 2.22 5.82 -9.99
N ALA A 117 1.20 6.08 -10.82
CA ALA A 117 1.34 6.91 -12.00
C ALA A 117 1.76 8.35 -11.64
N ARG A 118 1.17 8.94 -10.60
CA ARG A 118 1.53 10.28 -10.12
C ARG A 118 2.96 10.35 -9.61
N ILE A 119 3.40 9.36 -8.82
CA ILE A 119 4.79 9.28 -8.32
C ILE A 119 5.79 9.30 -9.48
N VAL A 120 5.47 8.61 -10.58
CA VAL A 120 6.37 8.51 -11.74
C VAL A 120 6.31 9.75 -12.62
N SER A 121 5.11 10.32 -12.84
CA SER A 121 4.92 11.40 -13.82
C SER A 121 5.13 12.79 -13.24
N ASN A 122 4.52 13.10 -12.12
CA ASN A 122 4.56 14.45 -11.52
C ASN A 122 4.26 14.41 -10.02
N PRO A 123 5.18 13.89 -9.19
CA PRO A 123 4.97 13.83 -7.75
C PRO A 123 4.97 15.23 -7.14
N PRO A 124 4.01 15.57 -6.27
CA PRO A 124 4.08 16.78 -5.46
C PRO A 124 5.33 16.78 -4.56
N GLU A 125 5.99 17.93 -4.43
CA GLU A 125 7.27 18.03 -3.71
C GLU A 125 7.16 17.69 -2.22
N ARG A 126 6.01 18.02 -1.60
CA ARG A 126 5.79 17.82 -0.17
C ARG A 126 5.01 16.55 0.16
N ALA A 127 4.80 15.64 -0.78
CA ALA A 127 3.99 14.45 -0.53
C ALA A 127 4.68 13.42 0.37
N LEU A 128 3.91 12.90 1.33
CA LEU A 128 4.19 11.62 2.00
C LEU A 128 3.19 10.58 1.48
N TRP A 129 3.70 9.57 0.80
CA TRP A 129 2.91 8.51 0.19
C TRP A 129 2.69 7.36 1.18
N GLY A 130 1.46 7.18 1.62
CA GLY A 130 1.05 6.07 2.48
C GLY A 130 0.53 4.90 1.65
N ILE A 131 1.21 3.76 1.76
CA ILE A 131 0.85 2.52 1.06
C ILE A 131 0.84 1.41 2.09
N PRO A 132 -0.30 1.20 2.78
CA PRO A 132 -0.38 0.23 3.87
C PRO A 132 -0.14 -1.21 3.40
N ASP A 133 -0.55 -1.57 2.18
CA ASP A 133 -0.18 -2.87 1.61
C ASP A 133 1.33 -2.95 1.34
N ASN A 134 2.02 -3.77 2.14
CA ASN A 134 3.48 -3.91 2.06
C ASN A 134 3.95 -4.43 0.69
N GLY A 135 3.20 -5.31 0.06
CA GLY A 135 3.52 -5.84 -1.27
C GLY A 135 3.54 -4.76 -2.35
N SER A 136 2.49 -3.95 -2.42
CA SER A 136 2.38 -2.82 -3.34
C SER A 136 3.40 -1.74 -3.01
N GLY A 137 3.59 -1.43 -1.73
CA GLY A 137 4.59 -0.47 -1.28
C GLY A 137 6.02 -0.87 -1.65
N MET A 138 6.37 -2.16 -1.57
CA MET A 138 7.66 -2.66 -2.02
C MET A 138 7.86 -2.52 -3.53
N LYS A 139 6.85 -2.83 -4.33
CA LYS A 139 6.92 -2.70 -5.80
C LYS A 139 7.15 -1.25 -6.20
N ILE A 140 6.40 -0.32 -5.63
CA ILE A 140 6.55 1.11 -5.90
C ILE A 140 7.92 1.61 -5.44
N SER A 141 8.40 1.22 -4.26
CA SER A 141 9.74 1.58 -3.78
C SER A 141 10.84 1.09 -4.73
N LYS A 142 10.72 -0.15 -5.25
CA LYS A 142 11.66 -0.68 -6.25
C LYS A 142 11.61 0.09 -7.56
N LEU A 143 10.41 0.43 -8.05
CA LEU A 143 10.23 1.24 -9.24
C LEU A 143 10.93 2.60 -9.09
N VAL A 144 10.70 3.29 -7.99
CA VAL A 144 11.36 4.58 -7.69
C VAL A 144 12.88 4.46 -7.65
N GLN A 145 13.41 3.38 -7.03
CA GLN A 145 14.87 3.12 -7.03
C GLN A 145 15.42 2.85 -8.43
N GLN A 146 14.67 2.15 -9.27
CA GLN A 146 15.07 1.89 -10.66
C GLN A 146 15.10 3.18 -11.48
N LEU A 147 14.08 4.02 -11.37
CA LEU A 147 14.03 5.32 -12.03
C LEU A 147 15.24 6.19 -11.65
N LYS A 148 15.64 6.17 -10.37
CA LYS A 148 16.86 6.85 -9.91
C LYS A 148 18.12 6.28 -10.56
N ARG A 149 18.20 4.95 -10.74
CA ARG A 149 19.39 4.27 -11.30
C ARG A 149 19.57 4.54 -12.79
N TYR A 150 18.50 4.66 -13.55
CA TYR A 150 18.57 4.83 -15.02
C TYR A 150 18.77 6.27 -15.49
N GLY A 151 19.01 7.22 -14.56
CA GLY A 151 19.44 8.56 -14.93
C GLY A 151 18.45 9.31 -15.81
N LEU A 152 17.15 9.18 -15.54
CA LEU A 152 16.14 9.99 -16.21
C LEU A 152 16.38 11.47 -15.89
N PRO A 153 16.29 12.35 -16.91
CA PRO A 153 16.80 13.72 -16.77
C PRO A 153 15.92 14.58 -15.85
N GLU A 154 16.56 15.40 -15.23
CA GLU A 154 16.41 16.52 -14.31
C GLU A 154 15.02 17.09 -13.95
N ARG A 155 14.21 16.38 -13.21
CA ARG A 155 13.32 16.95 -12.20
C ARG A 155 13.69 16.38 -10.85
N LYS A 156 14.16 17.19 -9.96
CA LYS A 156 14.41 16.76 -8.58
C LYS A 156 13.07 16.62 -7.86
N ALA A 157 12.44 15.48 -7.98
CA ALA A 157 11.29 15.15 -7.15
C ALA A 157 11.77 14.33 -5.95
N HIS A 158 11.36 14.75 -4.76
CA HIS A 158 11.58 14.00 -3.54
C HIS A 158 10.37 13.11 -3.29
N VAL A 159 10.57 11.80 -3.26
CA VAL A 159 9.51 10.82 -3.02
C VAL A 159 9.73 10.15 -1.67
N SER A 160 8.80 10.37 -0.75
CA SER A 160 8.78 9.76 0.57
C SER A 160 7.62 8.77 0.65
N ILE A 161 7.93 7.51 0.97
CA ILE A 161 6.96 6.42 1.01
C ILE A 161 6.94 5.83 2.41
N SER A 162 5.75 5.78 3.01
CA SER A 162 5.46 5.04 4.22
C SER A 162 4.64 3.79 3.86
N ARG A 163 5.06 2.64 4.30
CA ARG A 163 4.37 1.37 4.13
C ARG A 163 4.34 0.59 5.43
N MET A 164 3.33 -0.22 5.62
CA MET A 164 3.19 -1.02 6.83
C MET A 164 4.11 -2.24 6.78
N SER A 165 4.83 -2.50 7.86
CA SER A 165 5.55 -3.75 8.10
C SER A 165 4.71 -4.69 8.98
N ALA A 166 5.16 -5.93 9.16
CA ALA A 166 4.56 -6.86 10.11
C ALA A 166 4.46 -6.23 11.51
N GLY A 167 3.34 -6.45 12.21
CA GLY A 167 3.08 -5.84 13.52
C GLY A 167 2.80 -4.33 13.45
N GLY A 168 2.38 -3.82 12.31
CA GLY A 168 2.00 -2.40 12.13
C GLY A 168 3.17 -1.43 12.16
N GLY A 169 4.43 -1.88 12.09
CA GLY A 169 5.60 -1.00 12.00
C GLY A 169 5.61 -0.17 10.72
N ASP A 170 6.32 0.95 10.73
CA ASP A 170 6.51 1.80 9.55
C ASP A 170 7.85 1.47 8.88
N GLN A 171 7.80 1.13 7.60
CA GLN A 171 8.96 1.04 6.73
C GLN A 171 8.99 2.25 5.82
N TYR A 172 9.85 3.19 6.17
CA TYR A 172 9.98 4.47 5.48
C TYR A 172 11.13 4.45 4.49
N GLY A 173 10.88 4.99 3.31
CA GLY A 173 11.89 5.23 2.28
C GLY A 173 11.74 6.63 1.72
N SER A 174 12.88 7.32 1.55
CA SER A 174 12.94 8.66 0.98
C SER A 174 13.92 8.65 -0.20
N TYR A 175 13.45 9.12 -1.34
CA TYR A 175 14.18 9.02 -2.60
C TYR A 175 14.16 10.35 -3.34
N ASN A 176 15.33 10.82 -3.78
CA ASN A 176 15.42 11.92 -4.74
C ASN A 176 15.39 11.34 -6.15
N LEU A 177 14.37 11.71 -6.91
CA LEU A 177 14.28 11.37 -8.32
C LEU A 177 14.89 12.50 -9.15
N PRO A 178 15.72 12.18 -10.16
CA PRO A 178 16.04 13.13 -11.22
C PRO A 178 14.75 13.50 -11.96
N ALA A 179 14.68 14.74 -12.46
CA ALA A 179 13.54 15.18 -13.26
C ALA A 179 13.57 14.57 -14.66
N PRO A 180 12.46 14.22 -15.27
CA PRO A 180 12.42 13.94 -16.68
C PRO A 180 12.63 15.25 -17.46
N GLU A 181 13.63 15.30 -18.33
CA GLU A 181 13.53 16.14 -19.52
C GLU A 181 12.36 15.61 -20.35
N THR A 182 11.72 16.50 -21.08
CA THR A 182 10.58 16.21 -21.96
C THR A 182 10.81 14.95 -22.80
N GLY A 183 10.42 13.79 -22.27
CA GLY A 183 10.53 12.50 -22.89
C GLY A 183 9.36 11.60 -22.49
N VAL A 184 8.88 10.82 -23.43
CA VAL A 184 7.83 9.83 -23.20
C VAL A 184 8.43 8.63 -22.48
N ILE A 185 8.04 8.39 -21.22
CA ILE A 185 8.32 7.12 -20.55
C ILE A 185 7.41 6.07 -21.19
N LYS A 186 8.00 5.20 -22.04
CA LYS A 186 7.30 4.00 -22.52
C LYS A 186 7.46 2.90 -21.49
N VAL A 187 6.37 2.53 -20.83
CA VAL A 187 6.30 1.26 -20.10
C VAL A 187 5.96 0.19 -21.13
N ILE A 188 6.96 -0.62 -21.53
CA ILE A 188 6.73 -1.79 -22.35
C ILE A 188 6.39 -2.92 -21.39
N VAL A 189 5.13 -3.37 -21.42
CA VAL A 189 4.72 -4.61 -20.77
C VAL A 189 4.80 -5.69 -21.85
N ASP A 190 5.87 -6.47 -21.85
CA ASP A 190 5.90 -7.71 -22.60
C ASP A 190 4.95 -8.70 -21.93
N GLY A 191 3.91 -9.12 -22.68
CA GLY A 191 2.90 -10.08 -22.27
C GLY A 191 3.42 -11.51 -22.22
#